data_e363a77a7000a7bdd7d1880cc006d7ee
#
_entry.id   e363a77a7000a7bdd7d1880cc006d7ee
#
_cell.length_a   1.000
_cell.length_b   1.000
_cell.length_c   1.000
_cell.angle_alpha   90.00
_cell.angle_beta   90.00
_cell.angle_gamma   90.00
#
_symmetry.space_group_name_H-M   'P 1'
#
loop_
_entity.id
_entity.type
_entity.pdbx_description
1 polymer ?
#
loop_
_entity_poly.entity_id
_entity_poly.type
_entity_poly.pdbx_seq_one_letter_code
_entity_poly.pdbx_strand_id
1 'polypeptide(L)'
;HYNIRVLSRIAKLNNIILDIEKIKSDTRDFSPLNYDLLLMGVGELSSIPLLKRLLYPLKKDFTDYIKNGRPMLVSGTTISLFGKTIKREEGSFFEEVGANWEDLTEKTDIIDGLGIIPLNTKENFVVYGDDLMTQARFNNKNITLIGSQIQMVDFELIDETKAFAKVIYGYGNNGRDRSEGVILNNAIFTNMLGPILLNNPPLAIELLKIAGNLKD
;
A
#
# COMPACT_ATOMS: atom_id res chain seq x y z
N HIS A 1 -5.10 -12.70 2.71
CA HIS A 1 -6.15 -13.49 3.39
C HIS A 1 -6.09 -13.38 4.91
N TYR A 2 -4.90 -13.29 5.53
CA TYR A 2 -4.78 -13.18 7.00
C TYR A 2 -5.33 -11.85 7.52
N ASN A 3 -5.03 -10.73 6.87
CA ASN A 3 -5.57 -9.42 7.25
C ASN A 3 -7.10 -9.41 7.30
N ILE A 4 -7.74 -10.02 6.29
CA ILE A 4 -9.22 -10.15 6.25
C ILE A 4 -9.75 -10.98 7.43
N ARG A 5 -9.08 -12.10 7.77
CA ARG A 5 -9.50 -12.94 8.91
C ARG A 5 -9.41 -12.17 10.22
N VAL A 6 -8.37 -11.36 10.40
CA VAL A 6 -8.21 -10.52 11.60
C VAL A 6 -9.31 -9.48 11.67
N LEU A 7 -9.57 -8.74 10.59
CA LEU A 7 -10.68 -7.78 10.54
C LEU A 7 -12.02 -8.44 10.85
N SER A 8 -12.32 -9.60 10.24
CA SER A 8 -13.55 -10.34 10.51
C SER A 8 -13.67 -10.75 11.97
N ARG A 9 -12.55 -11.17 12.59
CA ARG A 9 -12.56 -11.55 14.01
C ARG A 9 -12.79 -10.34 14.91
N ILE A 10 -12.10 -9.23 14.66
CA ILE A 10 -12.26 -8.01 15.45
C ILE A 10 -13.66 -7.43 15.27
N ALA A 11 -14.17 -7.39 14.05
CA ALA A 11 -15.52 -6.93 13.74
C ALA A 11 -16.57 -7.75 14.51
N LYS A 12 -16.46 -9.10 14.47
CA LYS A 12 -17.35 -10.00 15.22
C LYS A 12 -17.32 -9.74 16.72
N LEU A 13 -16.14 -9.51 17.30
CA LEU A 13 -16.00 -9.22 18.73
C LEU A 13 -16.62 -7.87 19.12
N ASN A 14 -16.79 -6.96 18.17
CA ASN A 14 -17.37 -5.63 18.36
C ASN A 14 -18.79 -5.51 17.78
N ASN A 15 -19.45 -6.65 17.45
CA ASN A 15 -20.78 -6.69 16.84
C ASN A 15 -20.90 -5.88 15.52
N ILE A 16 -19.81 -5.79 14.75
CA ILE A 16 -19.77 -5.16 13.44
C ILE A 16 -20.01 -6.24 12.39
N ILE A 17 -20.93 -5.99 11.47
CA ILE A 17 -21.19 -6.85 10.33
C ILE A 17 -20.27 -6.39 9.19
N LEU A 18 -19.46 -7.31 8.66
CA LEU A 18 -18.64 -7.08 7.48
C LEU A 18 -19.22 -7.84 6.30
N ASP A 19 -19.47 -7.12 5.22
CA ASP A 19 -19.65 -7.69 3.89
C ASP A 19 -18.31 -7.57 3.16
N ILE A 20 -17.76 -8.71 2.69
CA ILE A 20 -16.41 -8.78 2.15
C ILE A 20 -16.46 -9.25 0.71
N GLU A 21 -16.13 -8.35 -0.19
CA GLU A 21 -16.00 -8.63 -1.60
C GLU A 21 -14.53 -8.77 -2.02
N LYS A 22 -14.21 -9.77 -2.83
CA LYS A 22 -12.90 -9.95 -3.43
C LYS A 22 -12.90 -9.46 -4.86
N ILE A 23 -12.25 -8.32 -5.09
CA ILE A 23 -12.08 -7.75 -6.43
C ILE A 23 -10.97 -8.50 -7.17
N LYS A 24 -11.25 -8.89 -8.39
CA LYS A 24 -10.32 -9.53 -9.32
C LYS A 24 -10.19 -8.70 -10.59
N SER A 25 -9.23 -9.04 -11.44
CA SER A 25 -8.99 -8.37 -12.72
C SER A 25 -10.18 -8.43 -13.71
N ASP A 26 -11.06 -9.41 -13.53
CA ASP A 26 -12.27 -9.62 -14.32
C ASP A 26 -13.55 -9.10 -13.65
N THR A 27 -13.46 -8.51 -12.45
CA THR A 27 -14.61 -7.91 -11.77
C THR A 27 -15.10 -6.72 -12.57
N ARG A 28 -16.39 -6.76 -12.97
CA ARG A 28 -17.05 -5.65 -13.65
C ARG A 28 -17.67 -4.69 -12.67
N ASP A 29 -17.83 -3.44 -13.09
CA ASP A 29 -18.53 -2.38 -12.32
C ASP A 29 -17.92 -2.06 -10.95
N PHE A 30 -16.61 -2.38 -10.76
CA PHE A 30 -15.90 -1.98 -9.56
C PHE A 30 -15.72 -0.46 -9.53
N SER A 31 -16.14 0.17 -8.43
CA SER A 31 -15.74 1.53 -8.05
C SER A 31 -15.30 1.54 -6.60
N PRO A 32 -14.13 2.15 -6.29
CA PRO A 32 -13.69 2.34 -4.91
C PRO A 32 -14.75 3.01 -4.02
N LEU A 33 -15.57 3.88 -4.61
CA LEU A 33 -16.58 4.66 -3.89
C LEU A 33 -17.73 3.81 -3.31
N ASN A 34 -17.85 2.55 -3.71
CA ASN A 34 -18.90 1.64 -3.20
C ASN A 34 -18.50 0.93 -1.91
N TYR A 35 -17.27 1.14 -1.41
CA TYR A 35 -16.74 0.41 -0.26
C TYR A 35 -16.38 1.35 0.89
N ASP A 36 -16.56 0.89 2.13
CA ASP A 36 -16.21 1.64 3.34
C ASP A 36 -14.74 1.44 3.73
N LEU A 37 -14.13 0.31 3.35
CA LEU A 37 -12.73 -0.02 3.58
C LEU A 37 -12.16 -0.77 2.38
N LEU A 38 -10.99 -0.35 1.90
CA LEU A 38 -10.25 -1.04 0.85
C LEU A 38 -8.96 -1.65 1.40
N LEU A 39 -8.71 -2.91 1.05
CA LEU A 39 -7.45 -3.60 1.32
C LEU A 39 -6.82 -4.04 0.01
N MET A 40 -5.58 -3.65 -0.21
CA MET A 40 -4.78 -4.09 -1.35
C MET A 40 -3.48 -4.67 -0.85
N GLY A 41 -3.30 -5.97 -1.09
CA GLY A 41 -2.12 -6.70 -0.64
C GLY A 41 -0.91 -6.49 -1.54
N VAL A 42 0.16 -7.19 -1.21
CA VAL A 42 1.41 -7.21 -1.97
C VAL A 42 1.15 -7.73 -3.38
N GLY A 43 1.66 -7.00 -4.36
CA GLY A 43 1.71 -7.41 -5.76
C GLY A 43 3.14 -7.53 -6.26
N GLU A 44 3.30 -8.07 -7.46
CA GLU A 44 4.57 -8.12 -8.16
C GLU A 44 4.73 -6.84 -9.00
N LEU A 45 5.96 -6.32 -9.08
CA LEU A 45 6.24 -5.14 -9.92
C LEU A 45 5.91 -5.43 -11.40
N SER A 46 6.15 -6.64 -11.86
CA SER A 46 5.78 -7.12 -13.20
C SER A 46 4.29 -6.95 -13.53
N SER A 47 3.43 -6.91 -12.52
CA SER A 47 1.98 -6.73 -12.70
C SER A 47 1.56 -5.27 -12.79
N ILE A 48 2.44 -4.31 -12.48
CA ILE A 48 2.08 -2.88 -12.40
C ILE A 48 1.52 -2.32 -13.70
N PRO A 49 2.09 -2.59 -14.90
CA PRO A 49 1.52 -2.03 -16.15
C PRO A 49 0.11 -2.54 -16.42
N LEU A 50 -0.15 -3.82 -16.15
CA LEU A 50 -1.49 -4.38 -16.29
C LEU A 50 -2.46 -3.73 -15.29
N LEU A 51 -2.06 -3.65 -14.02
CA LEU A 51 -2.86 -3.02 -12.97
C LEU A 51 -3.09 -1.54 -13.24
N LYS A 52 -2.07 -0.81 -13.71
CA LYS A 52 -2.23 0.58 -14.12
C LYS A 52 -3.30 0.72 -15.21
N ARG A 53 -3.25 -0.11 -16.26
CA ARG A 53 -4.24 -0.06 -17.33
C ARG A 53 -5.66 -0.32 -16.82
N LEU A 54 -5.83 -1.25 -15.88
CA LEU A 54 -7.12 -1.57 -15.28
C LEU A 54 -7.62 -0.48 -14.33
N LEU A 55 -6.74 0.13 -13.55
CA LEU A 55 -7.12 1.07 -12.49
C LEU A 55 -7.03 2.55 -12.91
N TYR A 56 -6.37 2.86 -14.03
CA TYR A 56 -6.26 4.24 -14.51
C TYR A 56 -7.62 4.91 -14.75
N PRO A 57 -8.63 4.24 -15.34
CA PRO A 57 -9.97 4.81 -15.46
C PRO A 57 -10.61 5.17 -14.11
N LEU A 58 -10.22 4.50 -13.04
CA LEU A 58 -10.72 4.69 -11.68
C LEU A 58 -9.88 5.66 -10.84
N LYS A 59 -8.85 6.30 -11.44
CA LYS A 59 -7.96 7.23 -10.73
C LYS A 59 -8.72 8.33 -9.99
N LYS A 60 -9.74 8.90 -10.63
CA LYS A 60 -10.59 9.92 -10.01
C LYS A 60 -11.34 9.36 -8.81
N ASP A 61 -11.92 8.19 -8.93
CA ASP A 61 -12.69 7.54 -7.85
C ASP A 61 -11.80 7.23 -6.65
N PHE A 62 -10.56 6.71 -6.87
CA PHE A 62 -9.59 6.52 -5.80
C PHE A 62 -9.19 7.84 -5.13
N THR A 63 -8.99 8.89 -5.92
CA THR A 63 -8.67 10.22 -5.39
C THR A 63 -9.81 10.76 -4.54
N ASP A 64 -11.05 10.64 -4.99
CA ASP A 64 -12.23 11.09 -4.27
C ASP A 64 -12.47 10.22 -3.02
N TYR A 65 -12.23 8.90 -3.10
CA TYR A 65 -12.29 7.98 -1.96
C TYR A 65 -11.35 8.44 -0.82
N ILE A 66 -10.09 8.74 -1.17
CA ILE A 66 -9.09 9.21 -0.22
C ILE A 66 -9.46 10.59 0.34
N LYS A 67 -9.90 11.53 -0.52
CA LYS A 67 -10.34 12.87 -0.10
C LYS A 67 -11.52 12.84 0.86
N ASN A 68 -12.43 11.89 0.68
CA ASN A 68 -13.57 11.67 1.56
C ASN A 68 -13.18 11.03 2.90
N GLY A 69 -11.88 10.80 3.14
CA GLY A 69 -11.39 10.26 4.40
C GLY A 69 -11.71 8.77 4.62
N ARG A 70 -12.09 8.05 3.58
CA ARG A 70 -12.34 6.61 3.70
C ARG A 70 -11.03 5.84 3.91
N PRO A 71 -11.00 4.82 4.79
CA PRO A 71 -9.78 4.10 5.09
C PRO A 71 -9.40 3.14 3.97
N MET A 72 -8.12 3.13 3.66
CA MET A 72 -7.51 2.22 2.69
C MET A 72 -6.17 1.74 3.23
N LEU A 73 -5.86 0.46 3.04
CA LEU A 73 -4.55 -0.11 3.36
C LEU A 73 -3.97 -0.78 2.11
N VAL A 74 -2.87 -0.23 1.63
CA VAL A 74 -2.07 -0.79 0.52
C VAL A 74 -0.72 -1.21 1.05
N SER A 75 -0.25 -2.41 0.70
CA SER A 75 1.00 -2.95 1.24
C SER A 75 1.98 -3.41 0.17
N GLY A 76 3.26 -3.29 0.51
CA GLY A 76 4.39 -3.76 -0.28
C GLY A 76 4.56 -3.03 -1.61
N THR A 77 5.10 -3.71 -2.61
CA THR A 77 5.41 -3.15 -3.93
C THR A 77 4.20 -2.55 -4.67
N THR A 78 2.98 -2.95 -4.31
CA THR A 78 1.73 -2.37 -4.85
C THR A 78 1.63 -0.86 -4.61
N ILE A 79 2.33 -0.31 -3.62
CA ILE A 79 2.41 1.13 -3.37
C ILE A 79 2.91 1.88 -4.61
N SER A 80 3.88 1.30 -5.34
CA SER A 80 4.47 1.89 -6.54
C SER A 80 3.42 2.26 -7.58
N LEU A 81 2.35 1.46 -7.70
CA LEU A 81 1.25 1.74 -8.62
C LEU A 81 0.56 3.07 -8.33
N PHE A 82 0.44 3.44 -7.06
CA PHE A 82 -0.21 4.69 -6.64
C PHE A 82 0.72 5.90 -6.69
N GLY A 83 2.05 5.68 -6.73
CA GLY A 83 3.08 6.70 -6.85
C GLY A 83 3.06 7.45 -8.17
N LYS A 84 4.00 8.39 -8.33
CA LYS A 84 4.16 9.16 -9.57
C LYS A 84 4.95 8.38 -10.61
N THR A 85 6.16 7.96 -10.26
CA THR A 85 7.09 7.29 -11.18
C THR A 85 7.73 6.07 -10.53
N ILE A 86 8.10 5.12 -11.38
CA ILE A 86 8.90 3.96 -11.03
C ILE A 86 10.11 3.98 -11.96
N LYS A 87 11.29 4.25 -11.39
CA LYS A 87 12.55 4.17 -12.11
C LYS A 87 13.07 2.75 -12.08
N ARG A 88 13.26 2.17 -13.24
CA ARG A 88 13.87 0.85 -13.41
C ARG A 88 15.39 0.99 -13.41
N GLU A 89 16.07 -0.03 -12.97
CA GLU A 89 17.52 -0.16 -13.07
C GLU A 89 17.86 -1.25 -14.07
N GLU A 90 18.74 -0.96 -15.03
CA GLU A 90 19.24 -1.93 -16.01
C GLU A 90 19.95 -3.08 -15.28
N GLY A 91 19.67 -4.33 -15.68
CA GLY A 91 20.18 -5.53 -14.98
C GLY A 91 19.50 -5.80 -13.63
N SER A 92 18.35 -5.23 -13.37
CA SER A 92 17.58 -5.49 -12.17
C SER A 92 16.95 -6.89 -12.21
N PHE A 93 16.55 -7.39 -11.02
CA PHE A 93 15.90 -8.69 -10.84
C PHE A 93 14.72 -8.95 -11.80
N PHE A 94 14.07 -7.90 -12.31
CA PHE A 94 12.94 -8.03 -13.23
C PHE A 94 13.32 -8.40 -14.65
N GLU A 95 14.52 -8.05 -15.10
CA GLU A 95 15.05 -8.51 -16.40
C GLU A 95 15.32 -10.01 -16.39
N GLU A 96 15.76 -10.56 -15.25
CA GLU A 96 16.07 -11.97 -15.10
C GLU A 96 14.81 -12.85 -15.01
N VAL A 97 13.70 -12.35 -14.51
CA VAL A 97 12.44 -13.14 -14.34
C VAL A 97 11.62 -13.24 -15.63
N GLY A 98 12.11 -12.67 -16.74
CA GLY A 98 11.48 -12.86 -18.05
C GLY A 98 10.07 -12.32 -18.18
N ALA A 99 9.74 -11.29 -17.42
CA ALA A 99 8.51 -10.55 -17.65
C ALA A 99 8.61 -9.89 -19.03
N ASN A 100 7.80 -10.34 -19.99
CA ASN A 100 7.71 -9.74 -21.32
C ASN A 100 7.08 -8.34 -21.22
N TRP A 101 7.86 -7.40 -20.67
CA TRP A 101 7.53 -5.98 -20.64
C TRP A 101 7.52 -5.37 -22.04
N GLU A 102 8.21 -6.04 -22.99
CA GLU A 102 8.33 -5.59 -24.38
C GLU A 102 7.00 -5.40 -25.09
N ASP A 103 5.98 -6.17 -24.70
CA ASP A 103 4.64 -6.07 -25.29
C ASP A 103 3.78 -4.94 -24.69
N LEU A 104 4.19 -4.31 -23.60
CA LEU A 104 3.34 -3.41 -22.81
C LEU A 104 3.88 -1.98 -22.64
N THR A 105 5.15 -1.73 -22.89
CA THR A 105 5.76 -0.40 -22.74
C THR A 105 6.84 -0.16 -23.79
N GLU A 106 6.92 1.06 -24.30
CA GLU A 106 8.17 1.55 -24.90
C GLU A 106 9.32 1.31 -23.90
N LYS A 107 10.51 0.97 -24.38
CA LYS A 107 11.73 0.80 -23.56
C LYS A 107 12.07 2.10 -22.83
N THR A 108 11.36 2.41 -21.79
CA THR A 108 11.63 3.59 -20.96
C THR A 108 12.10 3.10 -19.59
N ASP A 109 13.20 3.68 -19.09
CA ASP A 109 13.69 3.43 -17.73
C ASP A 109 12.72 3.96 -16.66
N ILE A 110 11.69 4.69 -17.05
CA ILE A 110 10.72 5.31 -16.16
C ILE A 110 9.31 4.91 -16.59
N ILE A 111 8.58 4.34 -15.64
CA ILE A 111 7.17 3.98 -15.77
C ILE A 111 6.34 4.92 -14.89
N ASP A 112 5.31 5.53 -15.44
CA ASP A 112 4.38 6.32 -14.63
C ASP A 112 3.46 5.43 -13.83
N GLY A 113 3.29 5.75 -12.55
CA GLY A 113 2.21 5.22 -11.71
C GLY A 113 0.87 5.93 -11.95
N LEU A 114 -0.06 5.77 -11.03
CA LEU A 114 -1.34 6.50 -11.03
C LEU A 114 -1.18 7.97 -10.61
N GLY A 115 -0.08 8.34 -9.93
CA GLY A 115 0.19 9.69 -9.47
C GLY A 115 -0.81 10.19 -8.42
N ILE A 116 -1.28 9.31 -7.57
CA ILE A 116 -2.25 9.62 -6.50
C ILE A 116 -1.53 10.03 -5.21
N ILE A 117 -0.40 9.37 -4.91
CA ILE A 117 0.41 9.66 -3.71
C ILE A 117 1.72 10.35 -4.09
N PRO A 118 2.29 11.20 -3.22
CA PRO A 118 3.53 11.94 -3.46
C PRO A 118 4.77 11.06 -3.26
N LEU A 119 4.93 10.04 -4.10
CA LEU A 119 5.96 9.03 -3.99
C LEU A 119 6.56 8.71 -5.36
N ASN A 120 7.88 8.61 -5.42
CA ASN A 120 8.61 7.96 -6.50
C ASN A 120 9.14 6.61 -6.01
N THR A 121 9.25 5.67 -6.93
CA THR A 121 9.83 4.35 -6.67
C THR A 121 11.10 4.21 -7.49
N LYS A 122 12.14 3.64 -6.88
CA LYS A 122 13.38 3.27 -7.54
C LYS A 122 13.64 1.78 -7.31
N GLU A 123 13.88 1.05 -8.38
CA GLU A 123 14.23 -0.35 -8.33
C GLU A 123 15.63 -0.55 -7.75
N ASN A 124 15.84 -1.61 -6.98
CA ASN A 124 17.12 -1.96 -6.37
C ASN A 124 17.76 -3.12 -7.12
N PHE A 125 19.10 -3.09 -7.26
CA PHE A 125 19.87 -4.24 -7.79
C PHE A 125 19.87 -5.43 -6.84
N VAL A 126 19.74 -5.19 -5.54
CA VAL A 126 19.83 -6.21 -4.51
C VAL A 126 18.56 -6.22 -3.70
N VAL A 127 18.00 -7.39 -3.51
CA VAL A 127 16.86 -7.58 -2.59
C VAL A 127 17.42 -7.65 -1.17
N TYR A 128 16.88 -6.86 -0.28
CA TYR A 128 17.20 -6.91 1.14
C TYR A 128 15.94 -6.93 1.99
N GLY A 129 16.05 -7.49 3.18
CA GLY A 129 14.93 -7.60 4.08
C GLY A 129 15.36 -7.58 5.53
N ASP A 130 14.43 -7.23 6.39
CA ASP A 130 14.61 -7.20 7.84
C ASP A 130 13.24 -7.19 8.52
N ASP A 131 13.26 -7.32 9.85
CA ASP A 131 12.13 -6.93 10.66
C ASP A 131 11.97 -5.40 10.64
N LEU A 132 10.75 -4.94 10.82
CA LEU A 132 10.43 -3.51 10.83
C LEU A 132 9.65 -3.17 12.09
N MET A 133 10.15 -2.18 12.84
CA MET A 133 9.42 -1.55 13.93
C MET A 133 9.29 -0.06 13.65
N THR A 134 8.08 0.46 13.73
CA THR A 134 7.78 1.87 13.46
C THR A 134 6.83 2.46 14.47
N GLN A 135 6.80 3.78 14.54
CA GLN A 135 5.86 4.54 15.34
C GLN A 135 5.03 5.44 14.43
N ALA A 136 3.73 5.26 14.45
CA ALA A 136 2.76 6.02 13.67
C ALA A 136 1.80 6.78 14.58
N ARG A 137 1.26 7.86 14.05
CA ARG A 137 0.06 8.50 14.61
C ARG A 137 -1.09 8.33 13.65
N PHE A 138 -2.09 7.55 14.05
CA PHE A 138 -3.26 7.26 13.23
C PHE A 138 -4.54 7.41 14.05
N ASN A 139 -5.54 8.08 13.50
CA ASN A 139 -6.81 8.38 14.17
C ASN A 139 -6.61 8.94 15.60
N ASN A 140 -5.71 9.94 15.73
CA ASN A 140 -5.30 10.58 16.99
C ASN A 140 -4.63 9.66 18.03
N LYS A 141 -4.28 8.43 17.68
CA LYS A 141 -3.59 7.48 18.55
C LYS A 141 -2.15 7.27 18.10
N ASN A 142 -1.24 7.17 19.07
CA ASN A 142 0.13 6.71 18.80
C ASN A 142 0.13 5.19 18.79
N ILE A 143 0.59 4.60 17.69
CA ILE A 143 0.62 3.15 17.50
C ILE A 143 2.05 2.75 17.16
N THR A 144 2.60 1.78 17.89
CA THR A 144 3.81 1.08 17.48
C THR A 144 3.41 -0.05 16.55
N LEU A 145 4.00 -0.09 15.37
CA LEU A 145 3.73 -1.10 14.36
C LEU A 145 4.94 -2.03 14.22
N ILE A 146 4.67 -3.31 14.10
CA ILE A 146 5.66 -4.37 13.91
C ILE A 146 5.31 -5.14 12.64
N GLY A 147 6.31 -5.38 11.80
CA GLY A 147 6.17 -6.14 10.57
C GLY A 147 7.52 -6.62 10.07
N SER A 148 7.54 -7.10 8.85
CA SER A 148 8.75 -7.44 8.11
C SER A 148 8.78 -6.69 6.79
N GLN A 149 9.96 -6.59 6.19
CA GLN A 149 10.17 -6.02 4.87
C GLN A 149 10.96 -7.00 4.01
N ILE A 150 10.62 -7.06 2.73
CA ILE A 150 11.48 -7.57 1.67
C ILE A 150 11.47 -6.49 0.60
N GLN A 151 12.60 -5.82 0.43
CA GLN A 151 12.67 -4.58 -0.33
C GLN A 151 13.39 -4.81 -1.64
N MET A 152 12.63 -4.76 -2.71
CA MET A 152 13.08 -4.80 -4.10
C MET A 152 13.14 -3.41 -4.70
N VAL A 153 12.57 -2.44 -4.02
CA VAL A 153 12.48 -1.04 -4.45
C VAL A 153 12.68 -0.12 -3.27
N ASP A 154 13.27 1.04 -3.50
CA ASP A 154 13.26 2.16 -2.58
C ASP A 154 12.08 3.09 -2.90
N PHE A 155 11.45 3.57 -1.85
CA PHE A 155 10.41 4.59 -1.94
C PHE A 155 10.97 5.95 -1.54
N GLU A 156 10.82 6.93 -2.41
CA GLU A 156 11.28 8.30 -2.20
C GLU A 156 10.08 9.23 -2.07
N LEU A 157 9.88 9.76 -0.87
CA LEU A 157 8.81 10.72 -0.61
C LEU A 157 9.13 12.05 -1.30
N ILE A 158 8.16 12.58 -2.06
CA ILE A 158 8.22 13.92 -2.64
C ILE A 158 7.84 14.97 -1.58
N ASP A 159 6.98 14.58 -0.64
CA ASP A 159 6.56 15.39 0.50
C ASP A 159 6.75 14.54 1.78
N GLU A 160 7.83 14.80 2.50
CA GLU A 160 8.20 14.08 3.74
C GLU A 160 7.13 14.21 4.84
N THR A 161 6.31 15.25 4.80
CA THR A 161 5.22 15.43 5.77
C THR A 161 4.11 14.39 5.62
N LYS A 162 4.15 13.60 4.56
CA LYS A 162 3.20 12.51 4.26
C LYS A 162 3.70 11.13 4.65
N ALA A 163 4.86 11.02 5.32
CA ALA A 163 5.28 9.74 5.89
C ALA A 163 4.21 9.19 6.83
N PHE A 164 3.87 7.90 6.68
CA PHE A 164 2.89 7.25 7.55
C PHE A 164 3.45 7.02 8.95
N ALA A 165 4.70 6.58 9.03
CA ALA A 165 5.34 6.25 10.30
C ALA A 165 6.84 6.63 10.30
N LYS A 166 7.40 6.70 11.51
CA LYS A 166 8.83 6.85 11.74
C LYS A 166 9.44 5.50 12.08
N VAL A 167 10.52 5.13 11.41
CA VAL A 167 11.25 3.89 11.65
C VAL A 167 12.02 3.97 12.98
N ILE A 168 11.80 2.97 13.83
CA ILE A 168 12.58 2.71 15.05
C ILE A 168 13.67 1.70 14.73
N TYR A 169 13.31 0.60 14.04
CA TYR A 169 14.19 -0.47 13.58
C TYR A 169 13.79 -0.90 12.17
N GLY A 170 14.75 -1.31 11.36
CA GLY A 170 14.58 -1.72 9.98
C GLY A 170 14.84 -0.59 8.97
N TYR A 171 14.52 -0.83 7.71
CA TYR A 171 14.89 0.07 6.60
C TYR A 171 13.83 1.15 6.33
N GLY A 172 12.54 0.82 6.45
CA GLY A 172 11.45 1.74 6.08
C GLY A 172 11.37 1.94 4.57
N ASN A 173 11.21 3.17 4.11
CA ASN A 173 11.04 3.48 2.70
C ASN A 173 12.31 3.27 1.86
N ASN A 174 13.48 3.59 2.41
CA ASN A 174 14.75 3.58 1.65
C ASN A 174 16.00 3.35 2.51
N GLY A 175 15.85 3.03 3.78
CA GLY A 175 16.95 2.79 4.72
C GLY A 175 17.73 4.03 5.14
N ARG A 176 17.36 5.23 4.71
CA ARG A 176 18.14 6.47 4.92
C ARG A 176 17.43 7.50 5.77
N ASP A 177 16.19 7.85 5.41
CA ASP A 177 15.46 8.97 5.99
C ASP A 177 14.60 8.62 7.20
N ARG A 178 14.59 7.35 7.60
CA ARG A 178 13.76 6.81 8.67
C ARG A 178 12.25 7.03 8.51
N SER A 179 11.79 7.27 7.30
CA SER A 179 10.37 7.27 6.98
C SER A 179 9.87 5.86 6.65
N GLU A 180 8.61 5.61 6.90
CA GLU A 180 7.93 4.39 6.47
C GLU A 180 6.57 4.74 5.89
N GLY A 181 6.30 4.23 4.68
CA GLY A 181 5.03 4.37 4.01
C GLY A 181 4.64 5.82 3.69
N VAL A 182 3.40 5.96 3.27
CA VAL A 182 2.73 7.24 2.99
C VAL A 182 1.35 7.21 3.61
N ILE A 183 0.88 8.34 4.11
CA ILE A 183 -0.50 8.52 4.54
C ILE A 183 -1.13 9.74 3.86
N LEU A 184 -2.33 9.56 3.31
CA LEU A 184 -3.19 10.63 2.83
C LEU A 184 -4.56 10.48 3.48
N ASN A 185 -4.94 11.40 4.37
CA ASN A 185 -6.12 11.26 5.22
C ASN A 185 -6.07 9.91 5.98
N ASN A 186 -7.01 9.00 5.67
CA ASN A 186 -7.07 7.67 6.28
C ASN A 186 -6.59 6.55 5.35
N ALA A 187 -6.02 6.89 4.19
CA ALA A 187 -5.41 5.93 3.29
C ALA A 187 -3.94 5.73 3.62
N ILE A 188 -3.58 4.51 3.98
CA ILE A 188 -2.24 4.08 4.40
C ILE A 188 -1.63 3.25 3.27
N PHE A 189 -0.41 3.60 2.90
CA PHE A 189 0.43 2.91 1.95
C PHE A 189 1.70 2.51 2.68
N THR A 190 1.90 1.23 2.99
CA THR A 190 2.99 0.75 3.84
C THR A 190 3.85 -0.32 3.16
N ASN A 191 5.16 -0.23 3.32
CA ASN A 191 6.10 -1.24 2.83
C ASN A 191 6.14 -2.49 3.73
N MET A 192 5.42 -2.49 4.84
CA MET A 192 5.29 -3.67 5.69
C MET A 192 4.65 -4.83 4.93
N LEU A 193 5.21 -6.00 5.12
CA LEU A 193 4.74 -7.27 4.57
C LEU A 193 4.10 -8.15 5.64
N GLY A 194 3.49 -9.24 5.17
CA GLY A 194 2.88 -10.26 6.02
C GLY A 194 1.47 -9.89 6.50
N PRO A 195 1.01 -10.54 7.56
CA PRO A 195 -0.30 -10.28 8.12
C PRO A 195 -0.28 -9.03 9.00
N ILE A 196 -0.11 -7.85 8.40
CA ILE A 196 0.09 -6.56 9.07
C ILE A 196 -0.93 -6.36 10.20
N LEU A 197 -2.20 -6.63 9.95
CA LEU A 197 -3.25 -6.42 10.94
C LEU A 197 -3.25 -7.45 12.07
N LEU A 198 -2.66 -8.64 11.85
CA LEU A 198 -2.48 -9.64 12.91
C LEU A 198 -1.42 -9.17 13.93
N ASN A 199 -0.32 -8.65 13.42
CA ASN A 199 0.76 -8.15 14.26
C ASN A 199 0.41 -6.81 14.92
N ASN A 200 -0.57 -6.09 14.35
CA ASN A 200 -0.95 -4.74 14.76
C ASN A 200 -2.47 -4.61 14.96
N PRO A 201 -3.07 -5.32 15.95
CA PRO A 201 -4.51 -5.24 16.20
C PRO A 201 -5.05 -3.82 16.43
N PRO A 202 -4.31 -2.90 17.09
CA PRO A 202 -4.75 -1.52 17.22
C PRO A 202 -5.02 -0.82 15.88
N LEU A 203 -4.17 -1.06 14.87
CA LEU A 203 -4.39 -0.51 13.53
C LEU A 203 -5.67 -1.06 12.90
N ALA A 204 -5.93 -2.37 13.05
CA ALA A 204 -7.14 -3.00 12.55
C ALA A 204 -8.41 -2.42 13.18
N ILE A 205 -8.37 -2.15 14.48
CA ILE A 205 -9.48 -1.53 15.23
C ILE A 205 -9.75 -0.13 14.68
N GLU A 206 -8.71 0.71 14.52
CA GLU A 206 -8.91 2.07 14.04
C GLU A 206 -9.40 2.12 12.59
N LEU A 207 -8.93 1.23 11.72
CA LEU A 207 -9.48 1.09 10.36
C LEU A 207 -10.97 0.76 10.36
N LEU A 208 -11.40 -0.17 11.21
CA LEU A 208 -12.82 -0.53 11.34
C LEU A 208 -13.66 0.60 11.94
N LYS A 209 -13.12 1.33 12.91
CA LYS A 209 -13.82 2.50 13.49
C LYS A 209 -14.09 3.57 12.45
N ILE A 210 -13.08 3.89 11.64
CA ILE A 210 -13.21 4.89 10.57
C ILE A 210 -14.21 4.40 9.53
N ALA A 211 -14.09 3.14 9.07
CA ALA A 211 -14.98 2.55 8.07
C ALA A 211 -16.45 2.54 8.52
N GLY A 212 -16.69 2.20 9.79
CA GLY A 212 -18.04 2.15 10.37
C GLY A 212 -18.54 3.47 10.95
N ASN A 213 -17.78 4.57 10.86
CA ASN A 213 -18.08 5.85 11.54
C ASN A 213 -18.35 5.66 13.05
N LEU A 214 -17.63 4.73 13.67
CA LEU A 214 -17.80 4.41 15.08
C LEU A 214 -17.08 5.42 15.96
N LYS A 215 -17.76 5.90 17.01
CA LYS A 215 -17.16 6.76 18.04
C LYS A 215 -16.36 5.90 19.03
N ASP A 216 -15.37 6.51 19.69
CA ASP A 216 -14.62 5.89 20.81
C ASP A 216 -15.50 5.55 21.99
#